data_eab84f2311861939af8fd9815cdce1c9
#
_entry.id   eab84f2311861939af8fd9815cdce1c9
#
_cell.length_a   1.000
_cell.length_b   1.000
_cell.length_c   1.000
_cell.angle_alpha   90.00
_cell.angle_beta   90.00
_cell.angle_gamma   90.00
#
_symmetry.space_group_name_H-M   'P 1'
#
loop_
_entity.id
_entity.type
_entity.pdbx_description
1 polymer ?
#
loop_
_entity_poly.entity_id
_entity_poly.type
_entity_poly.pdbx_seq_one_letter_code
_entity_poly.pdbx_strand_id
1 'polypeptide(L)'
;MAQFDVYKNENQLTNQKVPYLLNIQNDLLDSINTRVVIPLVKDMKDFKGLTKEFIIENQKVYLITSQLGAVHKNELKTKVTTLQNQKEDVKNSIDFLIYGF
;
A
#
# COMPACT_ATOMS: atom_id res chain seq x y z
N MET A 1 -12.41 4.20 6.48
CA MET A 1 -11.12 3.92 5.77
C MET A 1 -10.99 4.89 4.62
N ALA A 2 -10.01 5.77 4.70
CA ALA A 2 -9.80 6.75 3.64
C ALA A 2 -8.76 6.22 2.63
N GLN A 3 -8.94 6.60 1.38
CA GLN A 3 -7.96 6.32 0.35
C GLN A 3 -6.59 6.89 0.75
N PHE A 4 -5.53 6.12 0.52
CA PHE A 4 -4.14 6.42 0.87
C PHE A 4 -3.80 6.29 2.36
N ASP A 5 -4.70 5.78 3.18
CA ASP A 5 -4.36 5.42 4.55
C ASP A 5 -3.46 4.18 4.58
N VAL A 6 -2.52 4.18 5.51
CA VAL A 6 -1.57 3.09 5.71
C VAL A 6 -1.96 2.30 6.95
N TYR A 7 -2.04 0.99 6.82
CA TYR A 7 -2.41 0.08 7.90
C TYR A 7 -1.29 -0.90 8.19
N LYS A 8 -1.20 -1.36 9.44
CA LYS A 8 -0.32 -2.47 9.78
C LYS A 8 -0.78 -3.74 9.06
N ASN A 9 0.19 -4.51 8.59
CA ASN A 9 -0.08 -5.86 8.11
C ASN A 9 -0.19 -6.77 9.34
N GLU A 10 -1.40 -7.24 9.62
CA GLU A 10 -1.66 -8.09 10.80
C GLU A 10 -1.32 -9.57 10.55
N ASN A 11 -0.97 -9.95 9.34
CA ASN A 11 -0.63 -11.32 9.02
C ASN A 11 0.78 -11.64 9.52
N GLN A 12 0.87 -12.47 10.56
CA GLN A 12 2.14 -12.80 11.21
C GLN A 12 3.09 -13.57 10.29
N LEU A 13 2.59 -14.21 9.25
CA LEU A 13 3.42 -14.94 8.30
C LEU A 13 4.17 -14.02 7.34
N THR A 14 3.66 -12.81 7.10
CA THR A 14 4.21 -11.90 6.10
C THR A 14 4.67 -10.55 6.65
N ASN A 15 4.28 -10.17 7.87
CA ASN A 15 4.52 -8.82 8.36
C ASN A 15 5.99 -8.47 8.62
N GLN A 16 6.87 -9.46 8.67
CA GLN A 16 8.32 -9.21 8.79
C GLN A 16 8.86 -8.58 7.50
N LYS A 17 8.41 -9.04 6.34
CA LYS A 17 8.83 -8.51 5.03
C LYS A 17 7.92 -7.38 4.56
N VAL A 18 6.63 -7.48 4.86
CA VAL A 18 5.60 -6.54 4.43
C VAL A 18 4.95 -5.94 5.70
N PRO A 19 5.57 -4.92 6.31
CA PRO A 19 5.04 -4.39 7.58
C PRO A 19 3.74 -3.62 7.41
N TYR A 20 3.46 -3.08 6.24
CA TYR A 20 2.29 -2.22 6.03
C TYR A 20 1.57 -2.53 4.73
N LEU A 21 0.30 -2.15 4.70
CA LEU A 21 -0.55 -2.19 3.52
C LEU A 21 -1.12 -0.79 3.28
N LEU A 22 -1.01 -0.31 2.05
CA LEU A 22 -1.57 0.99 1.65
C LEU A 22 -2.93 0.77 1.01
N ASN A 23 -3.98 1.37 1.59
CA ASN A 23 -5.31 1.33 1.01
C ASN A 23 -5.38 2.31 -0.17
N ILE A 24 -5.67 1.80 -1.36
CA ILE A 24 -5.79 2.63 -2.56
C ILE A 24 -7.22 2.66 -3.10
N GLN A 25 -8.15 1.97 -2.46
CA GLN A 25 -9.52 1.94 -2.94
C GLN A 25 -10.20 3.28 -2.76
N ASN A 26 -10.90 3.72 -3.81
CA ASN A 26 -11.67 4.97 -3.79
C ASN A 26 -12.73 4.93 -2.69
N ASP A 27 -12.88 6.03 -1.95
CA ASP A 27 -13.82 6.15 -0.85
C ASP A 27 -15.29 5.96 -1.29
N LEU A 28 -15.60 6.21 -2.56
CA LEU A 28 -16.93 5.96 -3.11
C LEU A 28 -17.32 4.48 -3.08
N LEU A 29 -16.35 3.59 -2.95
CA LEU A 29 -16.57 2.14 -2.89
C LEU A 29 -16.50 1.61 -1.44
N ASP A 30 -16.68 2.46 -0.46
CA ASP A 30 -16.51 2.11 0.95
C ASP A 30 -17.53 1.09 1.45
N SER A 31 -18.67 0.95 0.77
CA SER A 31 -19.69 -0.04 1.13
C SER A 31 -19.29 -1.48 0.77
N ILE A 32 -18.28 -1.66 -0.08
CA ILE A 32 -17.79 -2.98 -0.46
C ILE A 32 -16.94 -3.55 0.67
N ASN A 33 -17.05 -4.87 0.91
CA ASN A 33 -16.35 -5.51 2.02
C ASN A 33 -14.87 -5.74 1.78
N THR A 34 -14.39 -5.56 0.56
CA THR A 34 -12.97 -5.70 0.21
C THR A 34 -12.33 -4.35 0.00
N ARG A 35 -10.99 -4.32 0.16
CA ARG A 35 -10.18 -3.14 -0.09
C ARG A 35 -9.01 -3.51 -0.98
N VAL A 36 -8.78 -2.71 -2.02
CA VAL A 36 -7.59 -2.87 -2.84
C VAL A 36 -6.43 -2.19 -2.13
N VAL A 37 -5.37 -2.93 -1.91
CA VAL A 37 -4.19 -2.45 -1.19
C VAL A 37 -2.93 -2.71 -2.00
N ILE A 38 -1.87 -1.95 -1.70
CA ILE A 38 -0.53 -2.18 -2.21
C ILE A 38 0.39 -2.48 -1.03
N PRO A 39 1.20 -3.55 -1.08
CA PRO A 39 2.12 -3.84 0.01
C PRO A 39 3.28 -2.83 0.06
N LEU A 40 3.66 -2.48 1.28
CA LEU A 40 4.85 -1.67 1.57
C LEU A 40 5.87 -2.59 2.22
N VAL A 41 7.00 -2.81 1.55
CA VAL A 41 8.00 -3.80 1.94
C VAL A 41 9.26 -3.15 2.48
N LYS A 42 9.98 -3.85 3.37
CA LYS A 42 11.22 -3.35 3.96
C LYS A 42 12.42 -3.47 3.02
N ASP A 43 12.44 -4.47 2.16
CA ASP A 43 13.61 -4.82 1.37
C ASP A 43 13.24 -4.97 -0.10
N MET A 44 14.03 -4.34 -0.94
CA MET A 44 13.82 -4.33 -2.39
C MET A 44 14.65 -5.34 -3.16
N LYS A 45 15.39 -6.22 -2.49
CA LYS A 45 16.30 -7.14 -3.19
C LYS A 45 15.63 -7.93 -4.30
N ASP A 46 14.38 -8.31 -4.07
CA ASP A 46 13.62 -9.14 -5.01
C ASP A 46 12.76 -8.31 -5.97
N PHE A 47 12.82 -6.96 -5.86
CA PHE A 47 11.96 -6.08 -6.64
C PHE A 47 12.80 -5.02 -7.32
N LYS A 48 13.18 -5.27 -8.57
CA LYS A 48 13.91 -4.29 -9.38
C LYS A 48 12.94 -3.45 -10.18
N GLY A 49 13.21 -2.15 -10.26
CA GLY A 49 12.47 -1.25 -11.14
C GLY A 49 11.79 -0.12 -10.40
N LEU A 50 10.62 0.25 -10.85
CA LEU A 50 9.94 1.49 -10.48
C LEU A 50 9.17 1.36 -9.18
N THR A 51 9.90 1.41 -8.08
CA THR A 51 9.29 1.46 -6.76
C THR A 51 9.45 2.85 -6.19
N LYS A 52 8.45 3.29 -5.42
CA LYS A 52 8.53 4.52 -4.66
C LYS A 52 8.90 4.19 -3.23
N GLU A 53 9.74 5.05 -2.65
CA GLU A 53 10.21 4.91 -1.27
C GLU A 53 9.46 5.86 -0.37
N PHE A 54 9.06 5.38 0.80
CA PHE A 54 8.40 6.19 1.81
C PHE A 54 9.02 5.91 3.19
N ILE A 55 8.91 6.89 4.09
CA ILE A 55 9.32 6.72 5.49
C ILE A 55 8.06 6.62 6.33
N ILE A 56 7.89 5.49 7.01
CA ILE A 56 6.74 5.23 7.88
C ILE A 56 7.26 4.72 9.22
N GLU A 57 6.90 5.39 10.30
CA GLU A 57 7.37 5.08 11.65
C GLU A 57 8.91 5.01 11.71
N ASN A 58 9.58 5.99 11.08
CA ASN A 58 11.04 6.06 11.00
C ASN A 58 11.68 4.88 10.26
N GLN A 59 10.90 4.16 9.47
CA GLN A 59 11.35 3.01 8.73
C GLN A 59 11.17 3.25 7.23
N LYS A 60 12.22 2.98 6.47
CA LYS A 60 12.18 3.07 5.01
C LYS A 60 11.42 1.87 4.46
N VAL A 61 10.40 2.14 3.65
CA VAL A 61 9.59 1.10 3.00
C VAL A 61 9.39 1.44 1.54
N TYR A 62 9.08 0.44 0.75
CA TYR A 62 8.97 0.55 -0.70
C TYR A 62 7.59 0.06 -1.16
N LEU A 63 6.98 0.85 -2.04
CA LEU A 63 5.66 0.55 -2.60
C LEU A 63 5.81 -0.44 -3.75
N ILE A 64 5.29 -1.65 -3.60
CA ILE A 64 5.35 -2.66 -4.66
C ILE A 64 4.01 -2.70 -5.40
N THR A 65 3.83 -1.73 -6.28
CA THR A 65 2.57 -1.51 -6.99
C THR A 65 2.14 -2.73 -7.81
N SER A 66 3.10 -3.47 -8.38
CA SER A 66 2.80 -4.67 -9.17
C SER A 66 2.14 -5.78 -8.36
N GLN A 67 2.19 -5.72 -7.04
CA GLN A 67 1.60 -6.72 -6.16
C GLN A 67 0.29 -6.23 -5.52
N LEU A 68 -0.33 -5.22 -6.08
CA LEU A 68 -1.64 -4.78 -5.59
C LEU A 68 -2.63 -5.95 -5.58
N GLY A 69 -3.50 -5.94 -4.60
CA GLY A 69 -4.48 -7.01 -4.46
C GLY A 69 -5.59 -6.60 -3.52
N ALA A 70 -6.59 -7.45 -3.41
CA ALA A 70 -7.75 -7.19 -2.57
C ALA A 70 -7.64 -7.98 -1.26
N VAL A 71 -7.97 -7.32 -0.16
CA VAL A 71 -8.10 -7.96 1.15
C VAL A 71 -9.47 -7.62 1.72
N HIS A 72 -9.95 -8.43 2.66
CA HIS A 72 -11.18 -8.10 3.37
C HIS A 72 -10.92 -6.90 4.27
N LYS A 73 -11.89 -5.97 4.33
CA LYS A 73 -11.72 -4.73 5.13
C LYS A 73 -11.37 -5.01 6.60
N ASN A 74 -11.80 -6.14 7.14
CA ASN A 74 -11.54 -6.52 8.52
C ASN A 74 -10.06 -6.84 8.79
N GLU A 75 -9.26 -7.03 7.75
CA GLU A 75 -7.82 -7.22 7.91
C GLU A 75 -7.07 -5.90 8.10
N LEU A 76 -7.72 -4.77 7.83
CA LEU A 76 -7.13 -3.43 7.98
C LEU A 76 -7.60 -2.84 9.32
N LYS A 77 -6.95 -3.23 10.41
CA LYS A 77 -7.38 -2.88 11.78
C LYS A 77 -6.71 -1.67 12.35
N THR A 78 -5.40 -1.55 12.18
CA THR A 78 -4.61 -0.51 12.84
C THR A 78 -4.07 0.45 11.80
N LYS A 79 -4.64 1.64 11.74
CA LYS A 79 -4.14 2.72 10.90
C LYS A 79 -2.87 3.30 11.53
N VAL A 80 -1.82 3.43 10.73
CA VAL A 80 -0.53 3.96 11.14
C VAL A 80 -0.37 5.42 10.76
N THR A 81 -0.66 5.74 9.50
CA THR A 81 -0.52 7.07 8.95
C THR A 81 -1.32 7.19 7.65
N THR A 82 -1.15 8.28 6.95
CA THR A 82 -1.72 8.45 5.61
C THR A 82 -0.66 8.96 4.65
N LEU A 83 -0.74 8.54 3.39
CA LEU A 83 0.08 9.07 2.31
C LEU A 83 -0.70 10.05 1.43
N GLN A 84 -1.74 10.67 1.98
CA GLN A 84 -2.58 11.63 1.24
C GLN A 84 -1.75 12.77 0.64
N ASN A 85 -0.74 13.24 1.36
CA ASN A 85 0.14 14.31 0.87
C ASN A 85 1.08 13.85 -0.26
N GLN A 86 1.19 12.55 -0.48
CA GLN A 86 2.05 11.93 -1.49
C GLN A 86 1.22 11.15 -2.51
N LYS A 87 -0.07 11.46 -2.60
CA LYS A 87 -1.00 10.73 -3.45
C LYS A 87 -0.61 10.73 -4.92
N GLU A 88 0.03 11.81 -5.40
CA GLU A 88 0.43 11.87 -6.81
C GLU A 88 1.51 10.84 -7.14
N ASP A 89 2.46 10.62 -6.22
CA ASP A 89 3.48 9.57 -6.40
C ASP A 89 2.85 8.18 -6.47
N VAL A 90 1.85 7.92 -5.63
CA VAL A 90 1.13 6.65 -5.63
C VAL A 90 0.35 6.48 -6.94
N LYS A 91 -0.41 7.51 -7.33
CA LYS A 91 -1.20 7.50 -8.57
C LYS A 91 -0.31 7.29 -9.78
N ASN A 92 0.83 7.98 -9.84
CA ASN A 92 1.76 7.84 -10.96
C ASN A 92 2.32 6.42 -11.05
N SER A 93 2.58 5.77 -9.92
CA SER A 93 3.02 4.38 -9.89
C SER A 93 1.96 3.42 -10.45
N ILE A 94 0.70 3.66 -10.11
CA ILE A 94 -0.42 2.86 -10.62
C ILE A 94 -0.60 3.10 -12.11
N ASP A 95 -0.59 4.35 -12.55
CA ASP A 95 -0.73 4.70 -13.96
C ASP A 95 0.38 4.08 -14.79
N PHE A 96 1.60 4.11 -14.28
CA PHE A 96 2.73 3.48 -14.96
C PHE A 96 2.54 1.97 -15.09
N LEU A 97 2.07 1.32 -14.03
CA LEU A 97 1.82 -0.13 -14.05
C LEU A 97 0.77 -0.50 -15.10
N ILE A 98 -0.31 0.26 -15.16
CA ILE A 98 -1.48 -0.08 -16.00
C ILE A 98 -1.30 0.43 -17.43
N TYR A 99 -0.80 1.65 -17.62
CA TYR A 99 -0.78 2.34 -18.93
C TYR A 99 0.62 2.54 -19.48
N GLY A 100 1.67 2.32 -18.70
CA GLY A 100 3.05 2.49 -19.13
C GLY A 100 3.54 3.94 -19.12
N PHE A 101 2.78 4.85 -18.52
CA PHE A 101 3.20 6.25 -18.38
C PHE A 101 2.48 6.96 -17.25
#